data_ff4200e65339181f673aac2b7973ef49
#
_entry.id   ff4200e65339181f673aac2b7973ef49
#
_cell.length_a   1.000
_cell.length_b   1.000
_cell.length_c   1.000
_cell.angle_alpha   90.00
_cell.angle_beta   90.00
_cell.angle_gamma   90.00
#
_symmetry.space_group_name_H-M   'P 1'
#
loop_
_entity.id
_entity.type
_entity.pdbx_description
1 polymer ?
#
loop_
_entity_poly.entity_id
_entity_poly.type
_entity_poly.pdbx_seq_one_letter_code
_entity_poly.pdbx_strand_id
1 'polypeptide(L)'
;LRDKPLTFAEAEQALLVGHAFHPAPKSHEPFNEAEARRYLPDFASRFPLRWFAVESTLVAGDSLNVALRERLLRFAAQSAPELLGHFTDTRWLLPMHPWQADYLLEQDWCQRLAENGSLQDLGEAGAQWLPTSSSRSLYSETNSDMIKFSLSVRLTNSVRTLSVKEVKRGMRLARLAKTERWQDLQARYPTMRVMQEDGWAGLRNESGTIQEESLMALRVNLLFDTPDTQTNVLVSLTQAAPDGGDSLLAAAVRRLSQRLDLPLAQAARCWLDAYCDRVLLPLFSAEADYGLVLLAHQQNILVEMQQDF
;
A
#
# COMPACT_ATOMS: atom_id res chain seq x y z
N LEU A 1 17.65 12.08 12.07
CA LEU A 1 16.35 11.46 11.86
C LEU A 1 15.54 11.25 13.14
N ARG A 2 16.16 11.22 14.34
CA ARG A 2 15.47 10.91 15.61
C ARG A 2 14.78 12.11 16.26
N ASP A 3 15.20 13.31 15.94
CA ASP A 3 14.68 14.55 16.53
C ASP A 3 13.48 15.10 15.74
N LYS A 4 13.21 14.57 14.56
CA LYS A 4 12.08 14.94 13.71
C LYS A 4 11.13 13.75 13.54
N PRO A 5 9.82 13.97 13.65
CA PRO A 5 8.83 12.95 13.31
C PRO A 5 8.96 12.52 11.85
N LEU A 6 8.75 11.22 11.59
CA LEU A 6 8.79 10.67 10.23
C LEU A 6 7.47 10.94 9.51
N THR A 7 7.53 11.26 8.24
CA THR A 7 6.37 11.17 7.34
C THR A 7 5.96 9.71 7.16
N PHE A 8 4.77 9.46 6.63
CA PHE A 8 4.32 8.10 6.32
C PHE A 8 5.31 7.35 5.41
N ALA A 9 5.79 8.00 4.35
CA ALA A 9 6.74 7.40 3.43
C ALA A 9 8.06 7.02 4.11
N GLU A 10 8.61 7.93 4.94
CA GLU A 10 9.82 7.67 5.70
C GLU A 10 9.62 6.53 6.71
N ALA A 11 8.46 6.46 7.38
CA ALA A 11 8.13 5.43 8.35
C ALA A 11 7.99 4.04 7.69
N GLU A 12 7.33 3.96 6.52
CA GLU A 12 7.22 2.73 5.73
C GLU A 12 8.58 2.22 5.24
N GLN A 13 9.48 3.13 4.88
CA GLN A 13 10.82 2.82 4.40
C GLN A 13 11.84 2.63 5.52
N ALA A 14 11.51 3.01 6.75
CA ALA A 14 12.37 2.86 7.92
C ALA A 14 12.42 1.45 8.51
N LEU A 15 11.60 0.49 8.01
CA LEU A 15 11.60 -0.88 8.49
C LEU A 15 12.82 -1.65 7.95
N LEU A 16 13.98 -1.47 8.59
CA LEU A 16 15.25 -2.04 8.15
C LEU A 16 15.48 -3.47 8.65
N VAL A 17 14.96 -3.81 9.83
CA VAL A 17 15.19 -5.12 10.47
C VAL A 17 14.26 -6.21 9.92
N GLY A 18 13.11 -5.82 9.36
CA GLY A 18 12.09 -6.76 8.86
C GLY A 18 11.34 -7.47 9.98
N HIS A 19 10.91 -8.70 9.73
CA HIS A 19 10.13 -9.48 10.69
C HIS A 19 11.04 -10.08 11.78
N ALA A 20 10.86 -9.66 13.04
CA ALA A 20 11.75 -9.98 14.15
C ALA A 20 11.97 -11.49 14.41
N PHE A 21 11.02 -12.35 14.02
CA PHE A 21 11.06 -13.81 14.27
C PHE A 21 11.30 -14.63 13.00
N HIS A 22 11.57 -13.99 11.85
CA HIS A 22 11.79 -14.70 10.60
C HIS A 22 13.31 -14.91 10.36
N PRO A 23 13.76 -16.14 10.01
CA PRO A 23 15.18 -16.41 9.79
C PRO A 23 15.79 -15.66 8.61
N ALA A 24 14.97 -15.31 7.60
CA ALA A 24 15.38 -14.54 6.42
C ALA A 24 14.40 -13.40 6.17
N PRO A 25 14.32 -12.38 7.05
CA PRO A 25 13.25 -11.38 7.04
C PRO A 25 13.31 -10.44 5.84
N LYS A 26 14.41 -10.41 5.11
CA LYS A 26 14.69 -9.53 3.97
C LYS A 26 15.03 -10.28 2.67
N SER A 27 14.66 -11.57 2.57
CA SER A 27 14.84 -12.29 1.29
C SER A 27 13.92 -11.71 0.20
N HIS A 28 14.45 -11.60 -1.03
CA HIS A 28 13.79 -10.93 -2.15
C HIS A 28 14.15 -11.57 -3.51
N GLU A 29 14.03 -12.90 -3.61
CA GLU A 29 14.30 -13.61 -4.86
C GLU A 29 13.18 -13.41 -5.90
N PRO A 30 13.48 -13.13 -7.19
CA PRO A 30 14.81 -13.20 -7.82
C PRO A 30 15.53 -11.84 -7.96
N PHE A 31 15.18 -10.79 -7.20
CA PHE A 31 15.85 -9.49 -7.34
C PHE A 31 17.36 -9.62 -7.24
N ASN A 32 18.09 -9.10 -8.21
CA ASN A 32 19.51 -8.83 -8.10
C ASN A 32 19.76 -7.57 -7.25
N GLU A 33 21.04 -7.27 -6.97
CA GLU A 33 21.39 -6.13 -6.11
C GLU A 33 20.91 -4.78 -6.68
N ALA A 34 21.00 -4.57 -7.99
CA ALA A 34 20.57 -3.33 -8.63
C ALA A 34 19.04 -3.17 -8.55
N GLU A 35 18.29 -4.24 -8.78
CA GLU A 35 16.83 -4.28 -8.65
C GLU A 35 16.40 -4.09 -7.19
N ALA A 36 17.09 -4.73 -6.25
CA ALA A 36 16.82 -4.54 -4.82
C ALA A 36 17.00 -3.07 -4.42
N ARG A 37 18.10 -2.45 -4.83
CA ARG A 37 18.36 -1.01 -4.58
C ARG A 37 17.32 -0.11 -5.24
N ARG A 38 16.78 -0.51 -6.38
CA ARG A 38 15.81 0.28 -7.13
C ARG A 38 14.39 0.15 -6.59
N TYR A 39 13.98 -1.02 -6.10
CA TYR A 39 12.57 -1.33 -5.84
C TYR A 39 12.22 -1.61 -4.37
N LEU A 40 13.20 -1.84 -3.49
CA LEU A 40 12.90 -2.13 -2.10
C LEU A 40 12.85 -0.86 -1.24
N PRO A 41 11.94 -0.82 -0.25
CA PRO A 41 11.79 0.31 0.66
C PRO A 41 13.04 0.59 1.50
N ASP A 42 13.84 -0.44 1.79
CA ASP A 42 15.06 -0.35 2.59
C ASP A 42 16.11 0.64 2.06
N PHE A 43 16.05 0.94 0.77
CA PHE A 43 16.96 1.86 0.08
C PHE A 43 16.36 3.24 -0.15
N ALA A 44 15.26 3.56 0.52
CA ALA A 44 14.49 4.79 0.28
C ALA A 44 14.15 5.01 -1.20
N SER A 45 13.83 3.91 -1.86
CA SER A 45 13.62 3.85 -3.31
C SER A 45 12.44 4.72 -3.74
N ARG A 46 12.59 5.29 -4.94
CA ARG A 46 11.55 6.02 -5.66
C ARG A 46 11.68 5.69 -7.14
N PHE A 47 10.57 5.39 -7.79
CA PHE A 47 10.58 5.04 -9.22
C PHE A 47 9.24 5.39 -9.88
N PRO A 48 9.23 5.74 -11.19
CA PRO A 48 8.00 5.91 -11.93
C PRO A 48 7.36 4.55 -12.21
N LEU A 49 6.05 4.54 -12.44
CA LEU A 49 5.36 3.34 -12.92
C LEU A 49 5.67 3.12 -14.41
N ARG A 50 5.61 1.85 -14.84
CA ARG A 50 5.56 1.51 -16.26
C ARG A 50 4.11 1.42 -16.71
N TRP A 51 3.85 1.80 -17.94
CA TRP A 51 2.48 1.95 -18.44
C TRP A 51 2.25 1.12 -19.68
N PHE A 52 1.11 0.43 -19.68
CA PHE A 52 0.61 -0.26 -20.87
C PHE A 52 -0.64 0.45 -21.38
N ALA A 53 -0.68 0.73 -22.71
CA ALA A 53 -1.92 1.09 -23.38
C ALA A 53 -2.55 -0.19 -23.94
N VAL A 54 -3.73 -0.55 -23.47
CA VAL A 54 -4.35 -1.86 -23.69
C VAL A 54 -5.76 -1.70 -24.25
N GLU A 55 -6.17 -2.54 -25.18
CA GLU A 55 -7.57 -2.60 -25.60
C GLU A 55 -8.50 -2.83 -24.41
N SER A 56 -9.54 -2.02 -24.28
CA SER A 56 -10.44 -2.02 -23.13
C SER A 56 -11.13 -3.38 -22.88
N THR A 57 -11.32 -4.18 -23.93
CA THR A 57 -11.88 -5.55 -23.87
C THR A 57 -10.99 -6.54 -23.14
N LEU A 58 -9.68 -6.29 -23.11
CA LEU A 58 -8.69 -7.10 -22.40
C LEU A 58 -8.48 -6.67 -20.95
N VAL A 59 -9.07 -5.55 -20.53
CA VAL A 59 -9.00 -5.11 -19.15
C VAL A 59 -10.07 -5.82 -18.33
N ALA A 60 -9.64 -6.56 -17.32
CA ALA A 60 -10.50 -7.07 -16.26
C ALA A 60 -10.46 -6.13 -15.07
N GLY A 61 -11.57 -5.94 -14.39
CA GLY A 61 -11.57 -5.13 -13.17
C GLY A 61 -12.95 -4.73 -12.69
N ASP A 62 -12.96 -4.04 -11.56
CA ASP A 62 -14.16 -3.47 -10.93
C ASP A 62 -13.76 -2.25 -10.08
N SER A 63 -14.68 -1.32 -9.87
CA SER A 63 -14.49 -0.17 -9.01
C SER A 63 -15.80 0.23 -8.34
N LEU A 64 -15.76 0.56 -7.05
CA LEU A 64 -16.97 0.66 -6.23
C LEU A 64 -17.74 1.97 -6.41
N ASN A 65 -17.05 3.10 -6.47
CA ASN A 65 -17.68 4.42 -6.37
C ASN A 65 -17.88 5.09 -7.73
N VAL A 66 -17.02 4.78 -8.67
CA VAL A 66 -17.02 5.29 -10.04
C VAL A 66 -16.72 4.16 -11.00
N ALA A 67 -17.08 4.29 -12.26
CA ALA A 67 -16.75 3.30 -13.28
C ALA A 67 -15.22 3.07 -13.33
N LEU A 68 -14.78 1.83 -13.56
CA LEU A 68 -13.36 1.48 -13.61
C LEU A 68 -12.59 2.37 -14.60
N ARG A 69 -13.17 2.61 -15.79
CA ARG A 69 -12.59 3.49 -16.81
C ARG A 69 -12.28 4.89 -16.24
N GLU A 70 -13.24 5.48 -15.57
CA GLU A 70 -13.11 6.83 -14.98
C GLU A 70 -12.03 6.84 -13.89
N ARG A 71 -11.98 5.80 -13.05
CA ARG A 71 -10.97 5.68 -12.01
C ARG A 71 -9.56 5.55 -12.59
N LEU A 72 -9.38 4.71 -13.61
CA LEU A 72 -8.09 4.56 -14.29
C LEU A 72 -7.68 5.84 -15.01
N LEU A 73 -8.62 6.55 -15.64
CA LEU A 73 -8.34 7.85 -16.24
C LEU A 73 -7.88 8.88 -15.20
N ARG A 74 -8.56 8.98 -14.07
CA ARG A 74 -8.17 9.89 -12.97
C ARG A 74 -6.80 9.50 -12.40
N PHE A 75 -6.56 8.21 -12.18
CA PHE A 75 -5.27 7.71 -11.72
C PHE A 75 -4.14 8.08 -12.68
N ALA A 76 -4.33 7.87 -13.98
CA ALA A 76 -3.36 8.24 -15.01
C ALA A 76 -3.14 9.77 -15.06
N ALA A 77 -4.20 10.57 -14.96
CA ALA A 77 -4.11 12.02 -14.97
C ALA A 77 -3.29 12.58 -13.78
N GLN A 78 -3.35 11.93 -12.62
CA GLN A 78 -2.57 12.31 -11.44
C GLN A 78 -1.14 11.75 -11.46
N SER A 79 -0.91 10.63 -12.13
CA SER A 79 0.38 9.94 -12.12
C SER A 79 1.26 10.21 -13.34
N ALA A 80 0.68 10.23 -14.54
CA ALA A 80 1.40 10.35 -15.82
C ALA A 80 0.54 11.12 -16.85
N PRO A 81 0.27 12.42 -16.61
CA PRO A 81 -0.61 13.21 -17.48
C PRO A 81 -0.13 13.29 -18.94
N GLU A 82 1.16 13.16 -19.19
CA GLU A 82 1.76 13.11 -20.53
C GLU A 82 1.31 11.92 -21.38
N LEU A 83 0.83 10.85 -20.74
CA LEU A 83 0.35 9.65 -21.44
C LEU A 83 -1.14 9.69 -21.79
N LEU A 84 -1.89 10.69 -21.35
CA LEU A 84 -3.35 10.74 -21.52
C LEU A 84 -3.80 10.69 -23.00
N GLY A 85 -2.95 11.09 -23.93
CA GLY A 85 -3.22 10.95 -25.36
C GLY A 85 -3.42 9.50 -25.83
N HIS A 86 -2.93 8.53 -25.08
CA HIS A 86 -3.12 7.10 -25.33
C HIS A 86 -4.40 6.53 -24.68
N PHE A 87 -5.10 7.30 -23.83
CA PHE A 87 -6.35 6.87 -23.18
C PHE A 87 -7.56 7.25 -24.05
N THR A 88 -8.22 6.26 -24.62
CA THR A 88 -9.38 6.44 -25.50
C THR A 88 -10.58 5.61 -25.01
N ASP A 89 -11.68 5.61 -25.75
CA ASP A 89 -12.84 4.76 -25.42
C ASP A 89 -12.54 3.26 -25.58
N THR A 90 -11.66 2.91 -26.51
CA THR A 90 -11.29 1.52 -26.81
C THR A 90 -9.96 1.11 -26.23
N ARG A 91 -9.15 2.03 -25.74
CA ARG A 91 -7.80 1.77 -25.22
C ARG A 91 -7.60 2.47 -23.89
N TRP A 92 -7.24 1.72 -22.85
CA TRP A 92 -7.05 2.23 -21.51
C TRP A 92 -5.59 2.13 -21.08
N LEU A 93 -5.18 3.02 -20.18
CA LEU A 93 -3.86 2.99 -19.56
C LEU A 93 -3.90 2.15 -18.29
N LEU A 94 -3.02 1.16 -18.21
CA LEU A 94 -2.78 0.36 -17.00
C LEU A 94 -1.38 0.62 -16.48
N PRO A 95 -1.25 1.07 -15.22
CA PRO A 95 0.04 1.14 -14.55
C PRO A 95 0.52 -0.25 -14.16
N MET A 96 1.83 -0.46 -14.20
CA MET A 96 2.50 -1.68 -13.75
C MET A 96 3.69 -1.32 -12.88
N HIS A 97 4.02 -2.21 -11.92
CA HIS A 97 5.33 -2.16 -11.29
C HIS A 97 6.39 -2.42 -12.36
N PRO A 98 7.46 -1.59 -12.52
CA PRO A 98 8.38 -1.73 -13.65
C PRO A 98 8.96 -3.14 -13.79
N TRP A 99 9.44 -3.73 -12.71
CA TRP A 99 9.96 -5.11 -12.73
C TRP A 99 8.90 -6.12 -13.17
N GLN A 100 7.66 -5.97 -12.69
CA GLN A 100 6.57 -6.87 -13.08
C GLN A 100 6.18 -6.70 -14.54
N ALA A 101 6.29 -5.49 -15.07
CA ALA A 101 6.06 -5.25 -16.49
C ALA A 101 7.08 -5.97 -17.37
N ASP A 102 8.38 -5.93 -17.01
CA ASP A 102 9.42 -6.71 -17.70
C ASP A 102 9.10 -8.22 -17.65
N TYR A 103 8.76 -8.74 -16.46
CA TYR A 103 8.33 -10.12 -16.30
C TYR A 103 7.13 -10.50 -17.19
N LEU A 104 6.11 -9.62 -17.28
CA LEU A 104 4.92 -9.88 -18.10
C LEU A 104 5.24 -9.87 -19.60
N LEU A 105 6.10 -8.97 -20.05
CA LEU A 105 6.52 -8.88 -21.46
C LEU A 105 7.32 -10.10 -21.92
N GLU A 106 7.88 -10.89 -21.03
CA GLU A 106 8.52 -12.17 -21.31
C GLU A 106 7.52 -13.33 -21.44
N GLN A 107 6.26 -13.16 -21.02
CA GLN A 107 5.25 -14.21 -21.10
C GLN A 107 4.67 -14.32 -22.52
N ASP A 108 4.55 -15.52 -23.05
CA ASP A 108 4.05 -15.77 -24.42
C ASP A 108 2.70 -15.10 -24.71
N TRP A 109 1.77 -15.10 -23.73
CA TRP A 109 0.46 -14.45 -23.90
C TRP A 109 0.58 -12.94 -24.03
N CYS A 110 1.49 -12.31 -23.31
CA CYS A 110 1.71 -10.88 -23.34
C CYS A 110 2.42 -10.45 -24.64
N GLN A 111 3.39 -11.25 -25.09
CA GLN A 111 4.07 -11.05 -26.36
C GLN A 111 3.07 -11.07 -27.52
N ARG A 112 2.16 -12.04 -27.57
CA ARG A 112 1.12 -12.09 -28.60
C ARG A 112 0.21 -10.87 -28.59
N LEU A 113 -0.16 -10.36 -27.41
CA LEU A 113 -0.94 -9.10 -27.30
C LEU A 113 -0.16 -7.87 -27.78
N ALA A 114 1.14 -7.86 -27.60
CA ALA A 114 2.01 -6.80 -28.10
C ALA A 114 2.19 -6.91 -29.62
N GLU A 115 2.42 -8.10 -30.16
CA GLU A 115 2.61 -8.36 -31.59
C GLU A 115 1.37 -8.03 -32.42
N ASN A 116 0.17 -8.34 -31.91
CA ASN A 116 -1.09 -8.02 -32.59
C ASN A 116 -1.59 -6.59 -32.35
N GLY A 117 -0.85 -5.79 -31.56
CA GLY A 117 -1.15 -4.38 -31.28
C GLY A 117 -2.23 -4.14 -30.22
N SER A 118 -2.76 -5.19 -29.58
CA SER A 118 -3.78 -5.06 -28.52
C SER A 118 -3.20 -4.52 -27.20
N LEU A 119 -1.89 -4.67 -27.01
CA LEU A 119 -1.12 -4.09 -25.92
C LEU A 119 0.07 -3.32 -26.47
N GLN A 120 0.27 -2.10 -26.00
CA GLN A 120 1.45 -1.29 -26.27
C GLN A 120 2.15 -0.94 -24.97
N ASP A 121 3.43 -1.29 -24.87
CA ASP A 121 4.28 -0.81 -23.78
C ASP A 121 4.69 0.64 -24.05
N LEU A 122 4.38 1.53 -23.12
CA LEU A 122 4.71 2.96 -23.19
C LEU A 122 5.96 3.31 -22.37
N GLY A 123 6.56 2.31 -21.70
CA GLY A 123 7.71 2.53 -20.82
C GLY A 123 7.34 3.13 -19.47
N GLU A 124 8.38 3.56 -18.75
CA GLU A 124 8.25 4.23 -17.45
C GLU A 124 7.96 5.72 -17.65
N ALA A 125 6.95 6.25 -16.94
CA ALA A 125 6.56 7.65 -17.05
C ALA A 125 5.90 8.18 -15.78
N GLY A 126 5.93 9.50 -15.63
CA GLY A 126 5.17 10.27 -14.67
C GLY A 126 5.78 10.36 -13.27
N ALA A 127 4.91 10.48 -12.30
CA ALA A 127 5.27 10.71 -10.90
C ALA A 127 6.11 9.57 -10.29
N GLN A 128 6.94 9.94 -9.30
CA GLN A 128 7.70 8.99 -8.51
C GLN A 128 6.81 8.34 -7.44
N TRP A 129 6.87 7.02 -7.36
CA TRP A 129 6.17 6.22 -6.37
C TRP A 129 7.15 5.62 -5.36
N LEU A 130 6.72 5.53 -4.12
CA LEU A 130 7.52 4.98 -3.02
C LEU A 130 7.00 3.61 -2.63
N PRO A 131 7.84 2.57 -2.61
CA PRO A 131 7.44 1.28 -2.07
C PRO A 131 7.23 1.39 -0.55
N THR A 132 6.12 0.84 -0.08
CA THR A 132 5.87 0.66 1.36
C THR A 132 6.64 -0.54 1.89
N SER A 133 6.56 -0.80 3.19
CA SER A 133 7.20 -1.97 3.85
C SER A 133 6.80 -3.33 3.24
N SER A 134 5.72 -3.37 2.46
CA SER A 134 5.29 -4.57 1.72
C SER A 134 5.97 -4.73 0.36
N SER A 135 6.77 -3.75 -0.09
CA SER A 135 7.45 -3.62 -1.39
C SER A 135 6.52 -3.54 -2.61
N ARG A 136 5.43 -4.31 -2.65
CA ARG A 136 4.46 -4.35 -3.77
C ARG A 136 3.32 -3.31 -3.68
N SER A 137 3.16 -2.68 -2.54
CA SER A 137 2.23 -1.56 -2.37
C SER A 137 3.00 -0.26 -2.48
N LEU A 138 2.54 0.62 -3.35
CA LEU A 138 3.21 1.87 -3.64
C LEU A 138 2.36 3.05 -3.19
N TYR A 139 3.01 4.07 -2.69
CA TYR A 139 2.45 5.32 -2.21
C TYR A 139 2.95 6.50 -3.06
N SER A 140 2.11 7.46 -3.29
CA SER A 140 2.46 8.76 -3.86
C SER A 140 1.69 9.86 -3.13
N GLU A 141 2.36 10.96 -2.84
CA GLU A 141 1.76 12.16 -2.24
C GLU A 141 0.83 12.89 -3.23
N THR A 142 1.01 12.65 -4.52
CA THR A 142 0.30 13.34 -5.60
C THR A 142 -0.89 12.56 -6.16
N ASN A 143 -1.18 11.36 -5.64
CA ASN A 143 -2.28 10.53 -6.12
C ASN A 143 -3.28 10.20 -5.01
N SER A 144 -4.57 10.37 -5.29
CA SER A 144 -5.66 10.04 -4.37
C SER A 144 -5.85 8.53 -4.14
N ASP A 145 -5.15 7.71 -4.90
CA ASP A 145 -5.07 6.26 -4.73
C ASP A 145 -3.64 5.83 -4.39
N MET A 146 -3.49 4.89 -3.49
CA MET A 146 -2.33 4.00 -3.42
C MET A 146 -2.58 2.81 -4.33
N ILE A 147 -1.52 2.15 -4.76
CA ILE A 147 -1.64 1.00 -5.64
C ILE A 147 -0.87 -0.21 -5.09
N LYS A 148 -1.48 -1.39 -5.16
CA LYS A 148 -0.87 -2.65 -4.74
C LYS A 148 -0.83 -3.60 -5.93
N PHE A 149 0.36 -3.99 -6.33
CA PHE A 149 0.58 -4.85 -7.49
C PHE A 149 0.71 -6.33 -7.14
N SER A 150 0.39 -7.19 -8.08
CA SER A 150 1.05 -8.48 -8.17
C SER A 150 2.54 -8.24 -8.41
N LEU A 151 3.37 -8.97 -7.70
CA LEU A 151 4.82 -8.96 -7.87
C LEU A 151 5.33 -10.39 -7.81
N SER A 152 5.84 -10.91 -8.93
CA SER A 152 6.31 -12.29 -9.07
C SER A 152 7.67 -12.51 -8.39
N VAL A 153 7.85 -11.86 -7.25
CA VAL A 153 9.03 -11.92 -6.38
C VAL A 153 8.66 -12.59 -5.07
N ARG A 154 9.50 -13.49 -4.61
CA ARG A 154 9.37 -14.10 -3.29
C ARG A 154 9.97 -13.16 -2.25
N LEU A 155 9.10 -12.55 -1.45
CA LEU A 155 9.49 -11.74 -0.30
C LEU A 155 9.23 -12.54 0.97
N THR A 156 10.28 -12.83 1.72
CA THR A 156 10.23 -13.74 2.88
C THR A 156 9.73 -15.14 2.48
N ASN A 157 8.51 -15.51 2.83
CA ASN A 157 7.99 -16.88 2.67
C ASN A 157 7.13 -17.12 1.42
N SER A 158 6.71 -16.08 0.70
CA SER A 158 5.73 -16.22 -0.38
C SER A 158 6.00 -15.32 -1.57
N VAL A 159 5.64 -15.81 -2.75
CA VAL A 159 5.53 -14.98 -3.95
C VAL A 159 4.38 -14.02 -3.75
N ARG A 160 4.57 -12.76 -4.11
CA ARG A 160 3.66 -11.66 -3.81
C ARG A 160 2.65 -11.37 -4.92
N THR A 161 2.19 -12.39 -5.63
CA THR A 161 1.09 -12.24 -6.58
C THR A 161 -0.25 -12.05 -5.88
N LEU A 162 -1.13 -11.29 -6.51
CA LEU A 162 -2.54 -11.17 -6.13
C LEU A 162 -3.33 -12.28 -6.83
N SER A 163 -4.41 -12.74 -6.21
CA SER A 163 -5.38 -13.58 -6.88
C SER A 163 -6.69 -12.83 -7.13
N VAL A 164 -7.47 -13.28 -8.12
CA VAL A 164 -8.82 -12.76 -8.37
C VAL A 164 -9.70 -12.86 -7.11
N LYS A 165 -9.50 -13.90 -6.31
CA LYS A 165 -10.20 -14.10 -5.03
C LYS A 165 -9.85 -13.00 -4.02
N GLU A 166 -8.57 -12.60 -3.94
CA GLU A 166 -8.11 -11.55 -3.01
C GLU A 166 -8.66 -10.18 -3.39
N VAL A 167 -8.53 -9.77 -4.66
CA VAL A 167 -9.05 -8.47 -5.11
C VAL A 167 -10.57 -8.37 -4.95
N LYS A 168 -11.31 -9.44 -5.22
CA LYS A 168 -12.75 -9.50 -4.97
C LYS A 168 -13.10 -9.48 -3.47
N ARG A 169 -12.23 -10.01 -2.61
CA ARG A 169 -12.40 -9.91 -1.14
C ARG A 169 -12.22 -8.46 -0.68
N GLY A 170 -11.21 -7.75 -1.17
CA GLY A 170 -11.02 -6.30 -0.93
C GLY A 170 -12.27 -5.51 -1.28
N MET A 171 -12.83 -5.75 -2.48
CA MET A 171 -14.08 -5.12 -2.92
C MET A 171 -15.28 -5.43 -2.01
N ARG A 172 -15.38 -6.65 -1.47
CA ARG A 172 -16.44 -7.00 -0.51
C ARG A 172 -16.30 -6.23 0.79
N LEU A 173 -15.08 -6.11 1.33
CA LEU A 173 -14.80 -5.32 2.52
C LEU A 173 -15.15 -3.84 2.29
N ALA A 174 -14.78 -3.28 1.15
CA ALA A 174 -15.13 -1.91 0.80
C ALA A 174 -16.66 -1.69 0.68
N ARG A 175 -17.42 -2.69 0.22
CA ARG A 175 -18.89 -2.64 0.24
C ARG A 175 -19.46 -2.72 1.66
N LEU A 176 -18.85 -3.52 2.55
CA LEU A 176 -19.26 -3.59 3.96
C LEU A 176 -19.09 -2.23 4.67
N ALA A 177 -18.09 -1.44 4.30
CA ALA A 177 -17.88 -0.11 4.85
C ALA A 177 -19.03 0.88 4.57
N LYS A 178 -19.96 0.55 3.68
CA LYS A 178 -21.19 1.34 3.38
C LYS A 178 -22.41 0.89 4.17
N THR A 179 -22.32 -0.18 4.95
CA THR A 179 -23.44 -0.70 5.74
C THR A 179 -23.63 0.09 7.05
N GLU A 180 -24.86 0.12 7.55
CA GLU A 180 -25.19 0.74 8.84
C GLU A 180 -24.32 0.18 9.98
N ARG A 181 -24.06 -1.12 9.96
CA ARG A 181 -23.22 -1.79 10.96
C ARG A 181 -21.79 -1.25 11.00
N TRP A 182 -21.21 -0.95 9.83
CA TRP A 182 -19.90 -0.30 9.74
C TRP A 182 -19.96 1.16 10.18
N GLN A 183 -21.01 1.87 9.79
CA GLN A 183 -21.19 3.27 10.17
C GLN A 183 -21.36 3.42 11.69
N ASP A 184 -22.04 2.47 12.35
CA ASP A 184 -22.16 2.42 13.80
C ASP A 184 -20.80 2.16 14.48
N LEU A 185 -20.01 1.20 13.98
CA LEU A 185 -18.64 0.98 14.42
C LEU A 185 -17.79 2.26 14.26
N GLN A 186 -17.89 2.92 13.11
CA GLN A 186 -17.14 4.15 12.82
C GLN A 186 -17.58 5.32 13.72
N ALA A 187 -18.87 5.42 14.03
CA ALA A 187 -19.39 6.43 14.96
C ALA A 187 -18.90 6.19 16.40
N ARG A 188 -18.81 4.93 16.81
CA ARG A 188 -18.29 4.54 18.13
C ARG A 188 -16.77 4.77 18.25
N TYR A 189 -16.02 4.59 17.14
CA TYR A 189 -14.56 4.74 17.10
C TYR A 189 -14.15 5.68 15.93
N PRO A 190 -14.39 6.98 16.04
CA PRO A 190 -14.22 7.93 14.93
C PRO A 190 -12.77 8.10 14.49
N THR A 191 -11.80 7.77 15.35
CA THR A 191 -10.37 7.80 15.01
C THR A 191 -9.87 6.55 14.27
N MET A 192 -10.66 5.46 14.28
CA MET A 192 -10.34 4.25 13.52
C MET A 192 -10.61 4.49 12.04
N ARG A 193 -9.62 4.24 11.20
CA ARG A 193 -9.75 4.30 9.73
C ARG A 193 -9.23 3.00 9.12
N VAL A 194 -9.87 2.54 8.05
CA VAL A 194 -9.45 1.36 7.31
C VAL A 194 -9.20 1.75 5.86
N MET A 195 -7.99 1.52 5.39
CA MET A 195 -7.62 1.71 3.99
C MET A 195 -8.33 0.65 3.14
N GLN A 196 -9.27 1.09 2.31
CA GLN A 196 -10.12 0.20 1.51
C GLN A 196 -9.50 -0.06 0.14
N GLU A 197 -9.49 -1.33 -0.27
CA GLU A 197 -9.20 -1.74 -1.65
C GLU A 197 -10.54 -1.78 -2.40
N ASP A 198 -10.97 -0.63 -2.92
CA ASP A 198 -12.28 -0.43 -3.52
C ASP A 198 -12.26 -0.37 -5.05
N GLY A 199 -11.15 -0.75 -5.65
CA GLY A 199 -10.96 -0.95 -7.08
C GLY A 199 -9.85 -1.95 -7.37
N TRP A 200 -9.93 -2.59 -8.54
CA TRP A 200 -8.88 -3.46 -9.05
C TRP A 200 -8.93 -3.52 -10.57
N ALA A 201 -7.79 -3.80 -11.18
CA ALA A 201 -7.69 -4.10 -12.60
C ALA A 201 -6.60 -5.14 -12.87
N GLY A 202 -6.62 -5.71 -14.06
CA GLY A 202 -5.63 -6.64 -14.58
C GLY A 202 -5.90 -6.97 -16.04
N LEU A 203 -5.05 -7.80 -16.62
CA LEU A 203 -5.11 -8.17 -18.03
C LEU A 203 -5.77 -9.53 -18.22
N ARG A 204 -6.47 -9.66 -19.33
CA ARG A 204 -6.89 -10.95 -19.90
C ARG A 204 -5.94 -11.32 -21.02
N ASN A 205 -5.70 -12.61 -21.16
CA ASN A 205 -5.10 -13.13 -22.38
C ASN A 205 -6.15 -13.23 -23.51
N GLU A 206 -5.73 -13.67 -24.68
CA GLU A 206 -6.59 -13.84 -25.87
C GLU A 206 -7.78 -14.79 -25.64
N SER A 207 -7.65 -15.77 -24.75
CA SER A 207 -8.75 -16.67 -24.38
C SER A 207 -9.74 -16.05 -23.38
N GLY A 208 -9.51 -14.80 -22.94
CA GLY A 208 -10.34 -14.11 -21.95
C GLY A 208 -10.01 -14.44 -20.49
N THR A 209 -8.98 -15.27 -20.24
CA THR A 209 -8.57 -15.67 -18.90
C THR A 209 -7.79 -14.53 -18.23
N ILE A 210 -8.16 -14.18 -17.00
CA ILE A 210 -7.46 -13.16 -16.22
C ILE A 210 -6.10 -13.69 -15.81
N GLN A 211 -5.06 -12.92 -16.07
CA GLN A 211 -3.68 -13.21 -15.71
C GLN A 211 -3.38 -12.61 -14.33
N GLU A 212 -3.28 -13.44 -13.30
CA GLU A 212 -3.17 -13.01 -11.91
C GLU A 212 -1.88 -12.22 -11.63
N GLU A 213 -0.82 -12.47 -12.39
CA GLU A 213 0.43 -11.72 -12.34
C GLU A 213 0.29 -10.26 -12.80
N SER A 214 -0.76 -9.94 -13.56
CA SER A 214 -1.07 -8.58 -14.01
C SER A 214 -1.97 -7.79 -13.07
N LEU A 215 -2.47 -8.42 -11.99
CA LEU A 215 -3.44 -7.80 -11.10
C LEU A 215 -2.84 -6.64 -10.32
N MET A 216 -3.65 -5.61 -10.18
CA MET A 216 -3.43 -4.51 -9.25
C MET A 216 -4.71 -4.20 -8.48
N ALA A 217 -4.56 -3.80 -7.21
CA ALA A 217 -5.63 -3.27 -6.39
C ALA A 217 -5.40 -1.77 -6.18
N LEU A 218 -6.45 -0.97 -6.39
CA LEU A 218 -6.49 0.45 -6.07
C LEU A 218 -7.02 0.60 -4.65
N ARG A 219 -6.29 1.37 -3.86
CA ARG A 219 -6.56 1.59 -2.44
C ARG A 219 -6.73 3.07 -2.19
N VAL A 220 -7.78 3.46 -1.48
CA VAL A 220 -7.99 4.85 -1.08
C VAL A 220 -6.79 5.36 -0.29
N ASN A 221 -6.17 6.44 -0.76
CA ASN A 221 -5.06 7.09 -0.06
C ASN A 221 -5.61 8.02 1.02
N LEU A 222 -5.70 7.52 2.25
CA LEU A 222 -6.20 8.29 3.40
C LEU A 222 -5.29 9.45 3.83
N LEU A 223 -4.10 9.54 3.23
CA LEU A 223 -3.08 10.56 3.56
C LEU A 223 -2.93 11.59 2.44
N PHE A 224 -3.74 11.51 1.37
CA PHE A 224 -3.64 12.39 0.22
C PHE A 224 -3.83 13.88 0.58
N ASP A 225 -4.81 14.17 1.46
CA ASP A 225 -5.09 15.54 1.92
C ASP A 225 -4.29 15.94 3.17
N THR A 226 -3.55 15.01 3.76
CA THR A 226 -2.80 15.20 5.02
C THR A 226 -1.41 14.54 4.96
N PRO A 227 -0.56 14.86 3.97
CA PRO A 227 0.72 14.16 3.74
C PRO A 227 1.71 14.37 4.89
N ASP A 228 1.61 15.47 5.63
CA ASP A 228 2.49 15.81 6.75
C ASP A 228 2.07 15.15 8.07
N THR A 229 1.00 14.38 8.08
CA THR A 229 0.57 13.66 9.28
C THR A 229 1.62 12.62 9.68
N GLN A 230 2.00 12.63 10.95
CA GLN A 230 2.96 11.69 11.52
C GLN A 230 2.33 10.31 11.66
N THR A 231 2.27 9.59 10.55
CA THR A 231 1.68 8.25 10.49
C THR A 231 2.78 7.21 10.39
N ASN A 232 2.84 6.31 11.36
CA ASN A 232 3.87 5.28 11.44
C ASN A 232 3.27 3.89 11.36
N VAL A 233 3.93 2.99 10.66
CA VAL A 233 3.66 1.55 10.77
C VAL A 233 4.08 1.08 12.16
N LEU A 234 3.22 0.36 12.86
CA LEU A 234 3.48 -0.06 14.25
C LEU A 234 4.81 -0.82 14.40
N VAL A 235 5.16 -1.67 13.44
CA VAL A 235 6.43 -2.41 13.48
C VAL A 235 7.64 -1.50 13.36
N SER A 236 7.58 -0.40 12.62
CA SER A 236 8.70 0.56 12.52
C SER A 236 8.89 1.36 13.81
N LEU A 237 7.80 1.61 14.57
CA LEU A 237 7.89 2.25 15.89
C LEU A 237 8.63 1.38 16.91
N THR A 238 8.44 0.06 16.85
CA THR A 238 8.91 -0.89 17.87
C THR A 238 10.22 -1.57 17.51
N GLN A 239 10.71 -1.45 16.27
CA GLN A 239 11.99 -2.07 15.89
C GLN A 239 13.15 -1.48 16.70
N ALA A 240 14.14 -2.33 16.98
CA ALA A 240 15.39 -1.88 17.56
C ALA A 240 16.09 -0.90 16.61
N ALA A 241 16.67 0.16 17.14
CA ALA A 241 17.43 1.08 16.33
C ALA A 241 18.73 0.40 15.83
N PRO A 242 19.09 0.50 14.54
CA PRO A 242 20.27 -0.16 13.97
C PRO A 242 21.60 0.23 14.64
N ASP A 243 21.66 1.41 15.23
CA ASP A 243 22.84 1.96 15.93
C ASP A 243 22.85 1.66 17.44
N GLY A 244 21.92 0.81 17.91
CA GLY A 244 21.78 0.44 19.33
C GLY A 244 21.14 1.51 20.22
N GLY A 245 20.63 2.59 19.62
CA GLY A 245 19.91 3.63 20.37
C GLY A 245 18.43 3.31 20.61
N ASP A 246 17.66 4.33 20.98
CA ASP A 246 16.23 4.20 21.24
C ASP A 246 15.44 3.85 19.98
N SER A 247 14.41 3.04 20.13
CA SER A 247 13.35 2.88 19.11
C SER A 247 12.60 4.21 18.91
N LEU A 248 11.90 4.33 17.78
CA LEU A 248 11.05 5.50 17.52
C LEU A 248 9.97 5.67 18.60
N LEU A 249 9.44 4.56 19.13
CA LEU A 249 8.50 4.56 20.24
C LEU A 249 9.13 5.10 21.52
N ALA A 250 10.33 4.63 21.88
CA ALA A 250 11.02 5.11 23.08
C ALA A 250 11.31 6.63 22.99
N ALA A 251 11.73 7.11 21.82
CA ALA A 251 11.92 8.53 21.57
C ALA A 251 10.62 9.33 21.69
N ALA A 252 9.48 8.81 21.17
CA ALA A 252 8.18 9.43 21.29
C ALA A 252 7.71 9.52 22.77
N VAL A 253 7.88 8.43 23.54
CA VAL A 253 7.53 8.41 24.98
C VAL A 253 8.41 9.39 25.77
N ARG A 254 9.70 9.55 25.44
CA ARG A 254 10.55 10.57 26.09
C ARG A 254 10.06 11.99 25.79
N ARG A 255 9.70 12.28 24.54
CA ARG A 255 9.11 13.60 24.20
C ARG A 255 7.81 13.85 24.97
N LEU A 256 6.95 12.84 25.09
CA LEU A 256 5.73 12.91 25.89
C LEU A 256 6.03 13.19 27.37
N SER A 257 7.01 12.50 27.96
CA SER A 257 7.48 12.70 29.33
C SER A 257 7.92 14.14 29.57
N GLN A 258 8.76 14.69 28.68
CA GLN A 258 9.25 16.06 28.77
C GLN A 258 8.11 17.10 28.64
N ARG A 259 7.20 16.89 27.68
CA ARG A 259 6.10 17.83 27.41
C ARG A 259 5.08 17.89 28.54
N LEU A 260 4.76 16.71 29.14
CA LEU A 260 3.76 16.63 30.21
C LEU A 260 4.37 16.81 31.62
N ASP A 261 5.70 16.97 31.69
CA ASP A 261 6.47 17.00 32.95
C ASP A 261 6.13 15.78 33.85
N LEU A 262 6.14 14.61 33.23
CA LEU A 262 5.82 13.33 33.90
C LEU A 262 7.08 12.43 33.96
N PRO A 263 7.22 11.62 35.00
CA PRO A 263 8.18 10.52 34.99
C PRO A 263 8.01 9.62 33.78
N LEU A 264 9.11 9.12 33.19
CA LEU A 264 9.10 8.32 31.97
C LEU A 264 8.13 7.13 32.03
N ALA A 265 8.07 6.44 33.18
CA ALA A 265 7.16 5.32 33.38
C ALA A 265 5.67 5.75 33.31
N GLN A 266 5.33 6.94 33.78
CA GLN A 266 3.96 7.47 33.67
C GLN A 266 3.64 7.87 32.25
N ALA A 267 4.56 8.54 31.54
CA ALA A 267 4.39 8.86 30.13
C ALA A 267 4.22 7.60 29.26
N ALA A 268 5.01 6.54 29.53
CA ALA A 268 4.85 5.25 28.87
C ALA A 268 3.47 4.62 29.12
N ARG A 269 2.96 4.75 30.35
CA ARG A 269 1.61 4.28 30.70
C ARG A 269 0.53 5.06 29.96
N CYS A 270 0.64 6.40 29.90
CA CYS A 270 -0.31 7.23 29.15
C CYS A 270 -0.33 6.85 27.67
N TRP A 271 0.83 6.61 27.07
CA TRP A 271 0.93 6.17 25.68
C TRP A 271 0.27 4.79 25.47
N LEU A 272 0.54 3.84 26.36
CA LEU A 272 -0.02 2.49 26.29
C LEU A 272 -1.55 2.51 26.45
N ASP A 273 -2.08 3.28 27.40
CA ASP A 273 -3.51 3.42 27.61
C ASP A 273 -4.18 4.01 26.37
N ALA A 274 -3.60 5.07 25.76
CA ALA A 274 -4.09 5.65 24.51
C ALA A 274 -4.05 4.64 23.34
N TYR A 275 -2.99 3.82 23.26
CA TYR A 275 -2.89 2.75 22.26
C TYR A 275 -3.96 1.67 22.46
N CYS A 276 -4.21 1.26 23.70
CA CYS A 276 -5.28 0.31 24.04
C CYS A 276 -6.64 0.85 23.60
N ASP A 277 -6.95 2.10 23.94
CA ASP A 277 -8.26 2.70 23.69
C ASP A 277 -8.50 2.99 22.20
N ARG A 278 -7.46 3.42 21.46
CA ARG A 278 -7.60 3.89 20.07
C ARG A 278 -7.27 2.85 19.02
N VAL A 279 -6.55 1.79 19.38
CA VAL A 279 -6.13 0.74 18.44
C VAL A 279 -6.70 -0.61 18.85
N LEU A 280 -6.41 -1.10 20.06
CA LEU A 280 -6.80 -2.45 20.44
C LEU A 280 -8.31 -2.57 20.66
N LEU A 281 -8.89 -1.68 21.43
CA LEU A 281 -10.33 -1.71 21.74
C LEU A 281 -11.20 -1.65 20.47
N PRO A 282 -10.95 -0.75 19.48
CA PRO A 282 -11.68 -0.76 18.21
C PRO A 282 -11.55 -2.06 17.42
N LEU A 283 -10.36 -2.67 17.40
CA LEU A 283 -10.12 -3.94 16.69
C LEU A 283 -10.89 -5.10 17.35
N PHE A 284 -10.83 -5.21 18.67
CA PHE A 284 -11.58 -6.24 19.39
C PHE A 284 -13.09 -6.02 19.33
N SER A 285 -13.55 -4.77 19.40
CA SER A 285 -14.97 -4.45 19.25
C SER A 285 -15.45 -4.76 17.84
N ALA A 286 -14.67 -4.46 16.79
CA ALA A 286 -15.00 -4.82 15.42
C ALA A 286 -15.28 -6.32 15.28
N GLU A 287 -14.47 -7.16 15.91
CA GLU A 287 -14.67 -8.61 15.90
C GLU A 287 -15.84 -9.04 16.78
N ALA A 288 -15.83 -8.68 18.07
CA ALA A 288 -16.76 -9.18 19.09
C ALA A 288 -18.19 -8.65 18.89
N ASP A 289 -18.33 -7.33 18.65
CA ASP A 289 -19.64 -6.68 18.60
C ASP A 289 -20.21 -6.63 17.19
N TYR A 290 -19.32 -6.56 16.19
CA TYR A 290 -19.72 -6.33 14.77
C TYR A 290 -19.43 -7.54 13.86
N GLY A 291 -18.69 -8.56 14.32
CA GLY A 291 -18.31 -9.74 13.53
C GLY A 291 -17.40 -9.40 12.34
N LEU A 292 -16.62 -8.33 12.45
CA LEU A 292 -15.71 -7.83 11.42
C LEU A 292 -14.28 -8.19 11.82
N VAL A 293 -13.76 -9.29 11.30
CA VAL A 293 -12.37 -9.72 11.56
C VAL A 293 -11.43 -8.94 10.65
N LEU A 294 -10.68 -8.02 11.24
CA LEU A 294 -9.57 -7.33 10.59
C LEU A 294 -8.28 -8.09 10.91
N LEU A 295 -7.59 -8.58 9.88
CA LEU A 295 -6.31 -9.31 10.03
C LEU A 295 -5.19 -8.33 10.42
N ALA A 296 -5.37 -7.69 11.57
CA ALA A 296 -4.47 -6.68 12.08
C ALA A 296 -3.19 -7.32 12.66
N HIS A 297 -2.04 -6.84 12.24
CA HIS A 297 -0.73 -7.17 12.78
C HIS A 297 0.21 -5.96 12.65
N GLN A 298 1.35 -6.01 13.29
CA GLN A 298 2.25 -4.84 13.41
C GLN A 298 2.67 -4.19 12.07
N GLN A 299 2.64 -4.93 10.95
CA GLN A 299 3.03 -4.42 9.63
C GLN A 299 1.87 -3.75 8.89
N ASN A 300 0.61 -3.98 9.29
CA ASN A 300 -0.57 -3.38 8.65
C ASN A 300 -1.43 -2.51 9.59
N ILE A 301 -0.91 -2.21 10.78
CA ILE A 301 -1.46 -1.19 11.67
C ILE A 301 -0.64 0.08 11.50
N LEU A 302 -1.33 1.16 11.16
CA LEU A 302 -0.79 2.50 11.12
C LEU A 302 -1.24 3.26 12.37
N VAL A 303 -0.30 3.93 13.02
CA VAL A 303 -0.57 4.79 14.18
C VAL A 303 -0.26 6.23 13.79
N GLU A 304 -1.28 7.05 13.80
CA GLU A 304 -1.16 8.48 13.64
C GLU A 304 -0.86 9.11 14.99
N MET A 305 0.30 9.74 15.10
CA MET A 305 0.71 10.47 16.30
C MET A 305 0.46 11.97 16.08
N GLN A 306 -0.47 12.53 16.81
CA GLN A 306 -0.73 13.97 16.76
C GLN A 306 0.36 14.73 17.51
N GLN A 307 0.67 15.96 17.07
CA GLN A 307 1.69 16.80 17.72
C GLN A 307 1.34 17.13 19.19
N ASP A 308 0.06 17.00 19.55
CA ASP A 308 -0.45 17.27 20.90
C ASP A 308 -0.50 16.02 21.80
N PHE A 309 0.07 14.91 21.36
CA PHE A 309 0.24 13.67 22.13
C PHE A 309 1.69 13.27 22.25
#